data_04542531989e42a684276390101646d9
#
_entry.id   04542531989e42a684276390101646d9
#
_cell.length_a   1.000
_cell.length_b   1.000
_cell.length_c   1.000
_cell.angle_alpha   90.00
_cell.angle_beta   90.00
_cell.angle_gamma   90.00
#
_symmetry.space_group_name_H-M   'P 1'
#
loop_
_entity.id
_entity.type
_entity.pdbx_description
1 polymer ?
#
loop_
_entity_poly.entity_id
_entity_poly.type
_entity_poly.pdbx_seq_one_letter_code
_entity_poly.pdbx_strand_id
1 'polypeptide(L)'
;MQESPCFSCGENVKEYKRVLRILHPRAFLFENVKGILSMDKGILFEHVRKEFEDIGYSLQYKILNAVDYGVPQLRERVILVGFLGDNPFQYPEPTHGEGLLPYVTLQNALKDLPALACGEENTVYAAPPDNEFLSWVRQGGSDTLTEHKAPNNSAHLRRIMAALKDGQGKDDLPEELRPKSGFKNTYAKLWWEKPATTITRNFACPSSSRCIHPRDSRALTIREGARLQSFPDNYQFYGSDCLKRLEIGNAVPPLLSVALAKQMLKALDTEK
;
A
#
# COMPACT_ATOMS: atom_id res chain seq x y z
N MET A 1 -27.18 23.60 0.68
CA MET A 1 -26.31 23.06 -0.38
C MET A 1 -26.10 21.59 -0.04
N GLN A 2 -26.71 20.69 -0.77
CA GLN A 2 -26.56 19.26 -0.62
C GLN A 2 -25.17 18.88 -1.17
N GLU A 3 -24.27 18.47 -0.29
CA GLU A 3 -23.01 17.84 -0.71
C GLU A 3 -23.36 16.48 -1.31
N SER A 4 -23.02 16.32 -2.57
CA SER A 4 -23.20 15.06 -3.30
C SER A 4 -22.40 13.96 -2.58
N PRO A 5 -23.02 12.82 -2.21
CA PRO A 5 -22.26 11.66 -1.75
C PRO A 5 -21.29 11.24 -2.85
N CYS A 6 -20.11 10.75 -2.46
CA CYS A 6 -19.08 10.30 -3.38
C CYS A 6 -19.68 9.23 -4.33
N PHE A 7 -20.09 9.65 -5.51
CA PHE A 7 -20.80 8.81 -6.52
C PHE A 7 -20.03 7.52 -6.85
N SER A 8 -18.70 7.55 -6.82
CA SER A 8 -17.86 6.41 -7.15
C SER A 8 -17.89 5.26 -6.12
N CYS A 9 -18.04 5.55 -4.81
CA CYS A 9 -18.10 4.50 -3.79
C CYS A 9 -19.42 3.70 -3.86
N GLY A 10 -20.55 4.37 -4.07
CA GLY A 10 -21.86 3.72 -4.13
C GLY A 10 -22.03 2.83 -5.38
N GLU A 11 -21.48 3.25 -6.51
CA GLU A 11 -21.51 2.46 -7.75
C GLU A 11 -20.66 1.20 -7.66
N ASN A 12 -19.45 1.29 -7.11
CA ASN A 12 -18.57 0.14 -6.91
C ASN A 12 -19.19 -0.93 -6.00
N VAL A 13 -19.87 -0.54 -4.93
CA VAL A 13 -20.56 -1.49 -4.02
C VAL A 13 -21.71 -2.18 -4.73
N LYS A 14 -22.51 -1.47 -5.55
CA LYS A 14 -23.60 -2.06 -6.35
C LYS A 14 -23.08 -3.10 -7.34
N GLU A 15 -21.99 -2.78 -8.03
CA GLU A 15 -21.37 -3.73 -8.97
C GLU A 15 -20.78 -4.94 -8.24
N TYR A 16 -20.14 -4.74 -7.08
CA TYR A 16 -19.65 -5.83 -6.25
C TYR A 16 -20.79 -6.76 -5.82
N LYS A 17 -21.90 -6.20 -5.32
CA LYS A 17 -23.12 -6.95 -4.98
C LYS A 17 -23.70 -7.69 -6.19
N ARG A 18 -23.73 -7.05 -7.39
CA ARG A 18 -24.19 -7.69 -8.61
C ARG A 18 -23.36 -8.93 -8.95
N VAL A 19 -22.04 -8.83 -8.85
CA VAL A 19 -21.13 -9.96 -9.09
C VAL A 19 -21.34 -11.07 -8.06
N LEU A 20 -21.46 -10.76 -6.77
CA LEU A 20 -21.75 -11.74 -5.73
C LEU A 20 -23.06 -12.48 -5.99
N ARG A 21 -24.12 -11.79 -6.43
CA ARG A 21 -25.40 -12.41 -6.80
C ARG A 21 -25.32 -13.37 -7.97
N ILE A 22 -24.45 -13.10 -8.95
CA ILE A 22 -24.28 -13.93 -10.14
C ILE A 22 -23.41 -15.15 -9.85
N LEU A 23 -22.28 -14.93 -9.16
CA LEU A 23 -21.29 -15.99 -8.92
C LEU A 23 -21.59 -16.86 -7.71
N HIS A 24 -22.35 -16.35 -6.73
CA HIS A 24 -22.63 -17.02 -5.44
C HIS A 24 -21.40 -17.71 -4.84
N PRO A 25 -20.24 -17.01 -4.69
CA PRO A 25 -19.07 -17.64 -4.12
C PRO A 25 -19.34 -18.04 -2.66
N ARG A 26 -18.76 -19.15 -2.21
CA ARG A 26 -18.88 -19.59 -0.80
C ARG A 26 -18.39 -18.54 0.19
N ALA A 27 -17.36 -17.78 -0.19
CA ALA A 27 -16.81 -16.68 0.59
C ALA A 27 -16.29 -15.55 -0.30
N PHE A 28 -16.19 -14.34 0.26
CA PHE A 28 -15.57 -13.19 -0.39
C PHE A 28 -14.80 -12.34 0.62
N LEU A 29 -13.88 -11.52 0.09
CA LEU A 29 -13.16 -10.50 0.85
C LEU A 29 -13.37 -9.14 0.19
N PHE A 30 -13.78 -8.15 0.99
CA PHE A 30 -13.93 -6.77 0.57
C PHE A 30 -12.98 -5.88 1.38
N GLU A 31 -12.05 -5.20 0.69
CA GLU A 31 -11.07 -4.28 1.32
C GLU A 31 -11.46 -2.83 1.06
N ASN A 32 -11.27 -1.99 2.07
CA ASN A 32 -11.45 -0.56 1.91
C ASN A 32 -10.56 0.24 2.89
N VAL A 33 -10.44 1.54 2.63
CA VAL A 33 -9.76 2.46 3.53
C VAL A 33 -10.51 2.58 4.87
N LYS A 34 -9.77 2.79 5.98
CA LYS A 34 -10.34 2.94 7.33
C LYS A 34 -11.44 4.03 7.39
N GLY A 35 -11.32 5.06 6.56
CA GLY A 35 -12.29 6.16 6.49
C GLY A 35 -13.74 5.72 6.19
N ILE A 36 -13.95 4.56 5.55
CA ILE A 36 -15.30 4.04 5.25
C ILE A 36 -16.15 3.87 6.53
N LEU A 37 -15.52 3.56 7.67
CA LEU A 37 -16.20 3.39 8.95
C LEU A 37 -16.78 4.68 9.53
N SER A 38 -16.25 5.84 9.14
CA SER A 38 -16.68 7.14 9.62
C SER A 38 -17.39 8.01 8.57
N MET A 39 -17.38 7.57 7.30
CA MET A 39 -18.08 8.29 6.22
C MET A 39 -19.57 8.35 6.52
N ASP A 40 -20.14 9.55 6.35
CA ASP A 40 -21.54 9.83 6.66
C ASP A 40 -21.96 9.31 8.07
N LYS A 41 -21.12 9.59 9.06
CA LYS A 41 -21.31 9.14 10.47
C LYS A 41 -21.47 7.61 10.61
N GLY A 42 -20.86 6.83 9.71
CA GLY A 42 -20.92 5.37 9.69
C GLY A 42 -22.08 4.78 8.88
N ILE A 43 -23.01 5.59 8.41
CA ILE A 43 -24.20 5.14 7.66
C ILE A 43 -23.77 4.40 6.38
N LEU A 44 -22.75 4.89 5.68
CA LEU A 44 -22.27 4.24 4.46
C LEU A 44 -21.80 2.80 4.70
N PHE A 45 -21.03 2.58 5.77
CA PHE A 45 -20.52 1.22 6.08
C PHE A 45 -21.64 0.26 6.47
N GLU A 46 -22.60 0.71 7.28
CA GLU A 46 -23.78 -0.10 7.63
C GLU A 46 -24.65 -0.41 6.41
N HIS A 47 -24.78 0.54 5.47
CA HIS A 47 -25.46 0.27 4.20
C HIS A 47 -24.72 -0.81 3.39
N VAL A 48 -23.39 -0.72 3.27
CA VAL A 48 -22.58 -1.74 2.58
C VAL A 48 -22.75 -3.12 3.21
N ARG A 49 -22.72 -3.20 4.54
CA ARG A 49 -22.94 -4.46 5.27
C ARG A 49 -24.31 -5.06 4.93
N LYS A 50 -25.35 -4.26 5.11
CA LYS A 50 -26.74 -4.70 4.83
C LYS A 50 -26.92 -5.19 3.39
N GLU A 51 -26.28 -4.52 2.40
CA GLU A 51 -26.33 -4.93 1.01
C GLU A 51 -25.77 -6.35 0.77
N PHE A 52 -24.77 -6.79 1.56
CA PHE A 52 -24.22 -8.14 1.48
C PHE A 52 -24.97 -9.14 2.35
N GLU A 53 -25.48 -8.73 3.51
CA GLU A 53 -26.32 -9.57 4.36
C GLU A 53 -27.65 -9.92 3.66
N ASP A 54 -28.26 -8.97 2.94
CA ASP A 54 -29.50 -9.17 2.18
C ASP A 54 -29.39 -10.22 1.05
N ILE A 55 -28.16 -10.59 0.65
CA ILE A 55 -27.91 -11.64 -0.35
C ILE A 55 -27.37 -12.94 0.27
N GLY A 56 -27.51 -13.09 1.60
CA GLY A 56 -27.28 -14.34 2.32
C GLY A 56 -25.88 -14.52 2.92
N TYR A 57 -25.06 -13.48 3.01
CA TYR A 57 -23.73 -13.58 3.59
C TYR A 57 -23.70 -13.18 5.06
N SER A 58 -23.11 -14.01 5.91
CA SER A 58 -22.70 -13.67 7.27
C SER A 58 -21.38 -12.91 7.22
N LEU A 59 -21.29 -11.74 7.87
CA LEU A 59 -20.19 -10.82 7.75
C LEU A 59 -19.39 -10.66 9.04
N GLN A 60 -18.08 -10.57 8.87
CA GLN A 60 -17.13 -10.09 9.90
C GLN A 60 -16.24 -9.01 9.30
N TYR A 61 -15.80 -8.04 10.11
CA TYR A 61 -14.78 -7.09 9.67
C TYR A 61 -13.77 -6.77 10.77
N LYS A 62 -12.55 -6.45 10.36
CA LYS A 62 -11.47 -6.02 11.25
C LYS A 62 -10.61 -4.96 10.53
N ILE A 63 -10.06 -4.02 11.30
CA ILE A 63 -9.02 -3.13 10.79
C ILE A 63 -7.69 -3.87 10.95
N LEU A 64 -6.98 -4.06 9.84
CA LEU A 64 -5.64 -4.63 9.84
C LEU A 64 -4.64 -3.57 9.40
N ASN A 65 -3.44 -3.61 10.01
CA ASN A 65 -2.32 -2.80 9.56
C ASN A 65 -1.33 -3.68 8.82
N ALA A 66 -1.03 -3.37 7.57
CA ALA A 66 -0.16 -4.19 6.73
C ALA A 66 1.26 -4.38 7.33
N VAL A 67 1.76 -3.42 8.10
CA VAL A 67 3.06 -3.51 8.76
C VAL A 67 3.16 -4.71 9.72
N ASP A 68 2.04 -5.12 10.32
CA ASP A 68 1.97 -6.24 11.27
C ASP A 68 2.17 -7.61 10.57
N TYR A 69 2.20 -7.61 9.23
CA TYR A 69 2.37 -8.80 8.38
C TYR A 69 3.62 -8.75 7.51
N GLY A 70 4.63 -7.97 7.92
CA GLY A 70 5.91 -7.86 7.22
C GLY A 70 5.92 -6.94 6.00
N VAL A 71 4.88 -6.16 5.78
CA VAL A 71 4.86 -5.12 4.73
C VAL A 71 5.62 -3.89 5.23
N PRO A 72 6.60 -3.33 4.48
CA PRO A 72 7.41 -2.20 4.94
C PRO A 72 6.69 -0.86 4.89
N GLN A 73 5.40 -0.82 5.27
CA GLN A 73 4.60 0.40 5.35
C GLN A 73 3.48 0.32 6.38
N LEU A 74 3.19 1.45 7.01
CA LEU A 74 2.00 1.67 7.83
C LEU A 74 0.79 1.87 6.91
N ARG A 75 -0.09 0.84 6.83
CA ARG A 75 -1.27 0.85 5.97
C ARG A 75 -2.45 0.17 6.66
N GLU A 76 -3.31 0.96 7.29
CA GLU A 76 -4.54 0.46 7.91
C GLU A 76 -5.63 0.30 6.85
N ARG A 77 -6.28 -0.88 6.85
CA ARG A 77 -7.41 -1.21 5.97
C ARG A 77 -8.50 -1.93 6.73
N VAL A 78 -9.73 -1.62 6.38
CA VAL A 78 -10.89 -2.42 6.79
C VAL A 78 -10.96 -3.63 5.88
N ILE A 79 -10.88 -4.79 6.46
CA ILE A 79 -11.06 -6.06 5.77
C ILE A 79 -12.40 -6.64 6.23
N LEU A 80 -13.36 -6.73 5.31
CA LEU A 80 -14.65 -7.35 5.54
C LEU A 80 -14.65 -8.71 4.83
N VAL A 81 -15.05 -9.74 5.54
CA VAL A 81 -15.12 -11.12 5.03
C VAL A 81 -16.56 -11.62 5.16
N GLY A 82 -17.10 -12.14 4.06
CA GLY A 82 -18.43 -12.73 4.01
C GLY A 82 -18.37 -14.21 3.65
N PHE A 83 -19.21 -15.01 4.30
CA PHE A 83 -19.46 -16.42 4.01
C PHE A 83 -20.96 -16.67 3.79
N LEU A 84 -21.32 -17.53 2.85
CA LEU A 84 -22.69 -18.04 2.75
C LEU A 84 -22.96 -18.98 3.92
N GLY A 85 -24.00 -18.69 4.73
CA GLY A 85 -24.27 -19.42 5.96
C GLY A 85 -23.41 -18.93 7.12
N ASP A 86 -22.88 -19.85 7.92
CA ASP A 86 -22.00 -19.51 9.04
C ASP A 86 -20.65 -18.97 8.57
N ASN A 87 -20.06 -18.10 9.38
CA ASN A 87 -18.78 -17.49 9.04
C ASN A 87 -17.67 -17.97 10.01
N PRO A 88 -16.95 -19.06 9.67
CA PRO A 88 -15.89 -19.63 10.50
C PRO A 88 -14.55 -18.91 10.37
N PHE A 89 -14.48 -17.83 9.61
CA PHE A 89 -13.23 -17.12 9.34
C PHE A 89 -12.61 -16.52 10.59
N GLN A 90 -11.30 -16.74 10.75
CA GLN A 90 -10.49 -16.10 11.78
C GLN A 90 -9.44 -15.22 11.13
N TYR A 91 -9.37 -13.96 11.55
CA TYR A 91 -8.34 -13.06 11.05
C TYR A 91 -6.95 -13.56 11.41
N PRO A 92 -5.95 -13.37 10.49
CA PRO A 92 -4.58 -13.79 10.78
C PRO A 92 -4.03 -13.03 12.00
N GLU A 93 -3.25 -13.73 12.81
CA GLU A 93 -2.49 -13.10 13.89
C GLU A 93 -1.33 -12.30 13.31
N PRO A 94 -0.95 -11.17 13.93
CA PRO A 94 0.25 -10.41 13.56
C PRO A 94 1.51 -11.28 13.64
N THR A 95 2.43 -11.08 12.70
CA THR A 95 3.75 -11.72 12.69
C THR A 95 4.87 -10.76 13.09
N HIS A 96 4.62 -9.46 12.99
CA HIS A 96 5.56 -8.38 13.28
C HIS A 96 4.96 -7.42 14.31
N GLY A 97 5.82 -6.83 15.16
CA GLY A 97 5.43 -5.87 16.18
C GLY A 97 6.12 -6.10 17.53
N GLU A 98 5.57 -5.51 18.58
CA GLU A 98 6.11 -5.67 19.92
C GLU A 98 6.03 -7.12 20.40
N GLY A 99 7.16 -7.68 20.81
CA GLY A 99 7.25 -9.10 21.22
C GLY A 99 7.22 -10.11 20.07
N LEU A 100 7.21 -9.65 18.81
CA LEU A 100 7.21 -10.46 17.59
C LEU A 100 8.46 -10.12 16.74
N LEU A 101 8.46 -10.52 15.46
CA LEU A 101 9.49 -10.08 14.53
C LEU A 101 9.50 -8.55 14.42
N PRO A 102 10.67 -7.91 14.28
CA PRO A 102 10.74 -6.46 14.11
C PRO A 102 10.08 -6.02 12.79
N TYR A 103 9.47 -4.84 12.77
CA TYR A 103 8.91 -4.28 11.55
C TYR A 103 9.96 -4.16 10.44
N VAL A 104 9.56 -4.51 9.22
CA VAL A 104 10.40 -4.33 8.04
C VAL A 104 10.51 -2.83 7.71
N THR A 105 11.74 -2.32 7.67
CA THR A 105 12.04 -0.90 7.40
C THR A 105 12.27 -0.64 5.92
N LEU A 106 12.38 0.64 5.52
CA LEU A 106 12.82 0.98 4.17
C LEU A 106 14.20 0.38 3.87
N GLN A 107 15.12 0.44 4.83
CA GLN A 107 16.45 -0.15 4.69
C GLN A 107 16.35 -1.63 4.33
N ASN A 108 15.54 -2.40 5.06
CA ASN A 108 15.36 -3.82 4.78
C ASN A 108 14.81 -4.07 3.37
N ALA A 109 13.95 -3.17 2.86
CA ALA A 109 13.26 -3.34 1.61
C ALA A 109 14.03 -2.82 0.37
N LEU A 110 14.92 -1.83 0.54
CA LEU A 110 15.49 -1.08 -0.58
C LEU A 110 17.03 -1.11 -0.66
N LYS A 111 17.73 -1.65 0.34
CA LYS A 111 19.20 -1.54 0.43
C LYS A 111 19.98 -2.26 -0.67
N ASP A 112 19.38 -3.24 -1.33
CA ASP A 112 19.96 -3.97 -2.45
C ASP A 112 19.68 -3.31 -3.82
N LEU A 113 18.89 -2.24 -3.85
CA LEU A 113 18.69 -1.43 -5.04
C LEU A 113 19.84 -0.43 -5.21
N PRO A 114 20.31 -0.18 -6.45
CA PRO A 114 21.35 0.81 -6.71
C PRO A 114 20.84 2.22 -6.43
N ALA A 115 21.72 3.09 -5.93
CA ALA A 115 21.43 4.50 -5.79
C ALA A 115 21.23 5.14 -7.17
N LEU A 116 20.31 6.11 -7.28
CA LEU A 116 19.99 6.82 -8.52
C LEU A 116 19.94 8.33 -8.28
N ALA A 117 20.48 9.10 -9.20
CA ALA A 117 20.13 10.51 -9.32
C ALA A 117 18.78 10.70 -10.05
N CYS A 118 18.21 11.91 -10.00
CA CYS A 118 16.98 12.23 -10.71
C CYS A 118 17.12 11.96 -12.22
N GLY A 119 16.19 11.19 -12.79
CA GLY A 119 16.16 10.83 -14.21
C GLY A 119 17.03 9.64 -14.60
N GLU A 120 17.84 9.10 -13.68
CA GLU A 120 18.65 7.91 -13.94
C GLU A 120 17.82 6.61 -13.86
N GLU A 121 18.32 5.58 -14.51
CA GLU A 121 17.77 4.24 -14.55
C GLU A 121 18.89 3.21 -14.34
N ASN A 122 18.59 2.14 -13.60
CA ASN A 122 19.50 1.02 -13.45
C ASN A 122 18.73 -0.30 -13.48
N THR A 123 19.32 -1.29 -14.12
CA THR A 123 18.72 -2.63 -14.32
C THR A 123 19.47 -3.73 -13.57
N VAL A 124 20.46 -3.38 -12.74
CA VAL A 124 21.30 -4.33 -12.00
C VAL A 124 21.14 -4.08 -10.50
N TYR A 125 20.95 -5.12 -9.72
CA TYR A 125 20.93 -5.04 -8.26
C TYR A 125 22.31 -4.68 -7.70
N ALA A 126 22.34 -3.88 -6.66
CA ALA A 126 23.58 -3.48 -5.99
C ALA A 126 24.17 -4.58 -5.09
N ALA A 127 23.31 -5.48 -4.60
CA ALA A 127 23.71 -6.57 -3.69
C ALA A 127 22.77 -7.78 -3.80
N PRO A 128 23.21 -8.99 -3.36
CA PRO A 128 22.31 -10.13 -3.19
C PRO A 128 21.31 -9.89 -2.05
N PRO A 129 20.17 -10.63 -2.02
CA PRO A 129 19.23 -10.57 -0.90
C PRO A 129 19.88 -11.11 0.38
N ASP A 130 19.78 -10.38 1.48
CA ASP A 130 20.40 -10.70 2.78
C ASP A 130 19.42 -10.71 3.96
N ASN A 131 18.13 -10.64 3.68
CA ASN A 131 17.05 -10.75 4.65
C ASN A 131 15.81 -11.42 4.05
N GLU A 132 14.87 -11.83 4.90
CA GLU A 132 13.66 -12.55 4.49
C GLU A 132 12.78 -11.72 3.53
N PHE A 133 12.66 -10.41 3.75
CA PHE A 133 11.87 -9.56 2.87
C PHE A 133 12.48 -9.48 1.46
N LEU A 134 13.80 -9.30 1.34
CA LEU A 134 14.47 -9.30 0.04
C LEU A 134 14.39 -10.68 -0.63
N SER A 135 14.46 -11.76 0.14
CA SER A 135 14.25 -13.12 -0.37
C SER A 135 12.82 -13.31 -0.90
N TRP A 136 11.82 -12.74 -0.21
CA TRP A 136 10.42 -12.75 -0.68
C TRP A 136 10.25 -11.98 -1.99
N VAL A 137 10.71 -10.73 -2.07
CA VAL A 137 10.48 -9.90 -3.27
C VAL A 137 11.28 -10.37 -4.48
N ARG A 138 12.41 -11.05 -4.28
CA ARG A 138 13.28 -11.56 -5.36
C ARG A 138 13.03 -13.01 -5.74
N GLN A 139 12.12 -13.73 -5.05
CA GLN A 139 11.83 -15.14 -5.37
C GLN A 139 11.28 -15.27 -6.79
N GLY A 140 11.80 -16.22 -7.56
CA GLY A 140 11.36 -16.51 -8.93
C GLY A 140 11.59 -15.36 -9.92
N GLY A 141 12.37 -14.35 -9.54
CA GLY A 141 12.76 -13.24 -10.41
C GLY A 141 14.00 -13.53 -11.24
N SER A 142 14.20 -12.71 -12.28
CA SER A 142 15.47 -12.67 -13.01
C SER A 142 16.49 -11.83 -12.23
N ASP A 143 17.78 -11.94 -12.60
CA ASP A 143 18.83 -11.05 -12.09
C ASP A 143 18.70 -9.60 -12.63
N THR A 144 17.74 -9.37 -13.53
CA THR A 144 17.49 -8.06 -14.13
C THR A 144 16.44 -7.31 -13.31
N LEU A 145 16.85 -6.17 -12.78
CA LEU A 145 15.99 -5.22 -12.10
C LEU A 145 15.15 -4.44 -13.12
N THR A 146 13.84 -4.34 -12.90
CA THR A 146 12.90 -3.60 -13.76
C THR A 146 12.22 -2.48 -12.99
N GLU A 147 11.70 -1.48 -13.71
CA GLU A 147 10.93 -0.36 -13.14
C GLU A 147 11.72 0.50 -12.12
N HIS A 148 13.07 0.41 -12.15
CA HIS A 148 13.93 1.20 -11.27
C HIS A 148 14.53 2.40 -12.04
N LYS A 149 13.63 3.30 -12.43
CA LYS A 149 13.92 4.58 -13.07
C LYS A 149 13.46 5.73 -12.20
N ALA A 150 14.38 6.64 -11.86
CA ALA A 150 14.08 7.79 -11.03
C ALA A 150 13.27 8.83 -11.81
N PRO A 151 12.22 9.42 -11.19
CA PRO A 151 11.51 10.54 -11.81
C PRO A 151 12.42 11.72 -12.09
N ASN A 152 12.24 12.37 -13.24
CA ASN A 152 12.98 13.57 -13.57
C ASN A 152 12.33 14.81 -12.92
N ASN A 153 12.75 15.12 -11.70
CA ASN A 153 12.22 16.25 -10.93
C ASN A 153 12.83 17.59 -11.39
N SER A 154 12.06 18.68 -11.30
CA SER A 154 12.55 20.03 -11.65
C SER A 154 13.74 20.45 -10.78
N ALA A 155 14.58 21.37 -11.26
CA ALA A 155 15.73 21.87 -10.52
C ALA A 155 15.34 22.46 -9.15
N HIS A 156 14.20 23.17 -9.06
CA HIS A 156 13.68 23.71 -7.81
C HIS A 156 13.31 22.59 -6.84
N LEU A 157 12.58 21.55 -7.29
CA LEU A 157 12.21 20.43 -6.46
C LEU A 157 13.43 19.63 -5.98
N ARG A 158 14.45 19.44 -6.84
CA ARG A 158 15.72 18.81 -6.44
C ARG A 158 16.42 19.58 -5.32
N ARG A 159 16.42 20.91 -5.35
CA ARG A 159 16.99 21.74 -4.27
C ARG A 159 16.22 21.54 -2.95
N ILE A 160 14.88 21.50 -3.00
CA ILE A 160 14.04 21.20 -1.81
C ILE A 160 14.41 19.83 -1.24
N MET A 161 14.43 18.78 -2.07
CA MET A 161 14.70 17.41 -1.62
C MET A 161 16.12 17.25 -1.05
N ALA A 162 17.11 17.92 -1.62
CA ALA A 162 18.50 17.88 -1.14
C ALA A 162 18.71 18.63 0.18
N ALA A 163 17.90 19.65 0.48
CA ALA A 163 17.99 20.40 1.73
C ALA A 163 17.41 19.64 2.94
N LEU A 164 16.63 18.58 2.72
CA LEU A 164 16.02 17.77 3.78
C LEU A 164 16.95 16.65 4.23
N LYS A 165 17.00 16.38 5.53
CA LYS A 165 17.57 15.17 6.13
C LYS A 165 16.56 14.05 6.20
N ASP A 166 17.01 12.86 6.56
CA ASP A 166 16.16 11.68 6.78
C ASP A 166 14.97 12.01 7.71
N GLY A 167 13.77 11.69 7.28
CA GLY A 167 12.52 11.93 8.01
C GLY A 167 12.03 13.36 8.10
N GLN A 168 12.80 14.35 7.66
CA GLN A 168 12.38 15.75 7.65
C GLN A 168 11.30 16.04 6.60
N GLY A 169 10.59 17.15 6.77
CA GLY A 169 9.53 17.61 5.90
C GLY A 169 9.59 19.12 5.64
N LYS A 170 8.56 19.64 5.00
CA LYS A 170 8.52 21.05 4.56
C LYS A 170 8.75 22.07 5.68
N ASP A 171 8.37 21.73 6.92
CA ASP A 171 8.50 22.66 8.06
C ASP A 171 9.95 22.78 8.55
N ASP A 172 10.82 21.82 8.18
CA ASP A 172 12.26 21.80 8.48
C ASP A 172 13.09 22.55 7.41
N LEU A 173 12.47 22.98 6.31
CA LEU A 173 13.16 23.68 5.23
C LEU A 173 13.48 25.12 5.60
N PRO A 174 14.61 25.67 5.08
CA PRO A 174 14.86 27.10 5.08
C PRO A 174 13.69 27.88 4.45
N GLU A 175 13.44 29.09 4.91
CA GLU A 175 12.27 29.89 4.49
C GLU A 175 12.20 30.07 2.97
N GLU A 176 13.32 30.29 2.33
CA GLU A 176 13.45 30.50 0.87
C GLU A 176 13.10 29.25 0.03
N LEU A 177 13.15 28.06 0.64
CA LEU A 177 12.80 26.79 -0.03
C LEU A 177 11.46 26.25 0.41
N ARG A 178 10.85 26.86 1.43
CA ARG A 178 9.58 26.35 2.03
C ARG A 178 8.41 26.57 1.08
N PRO A 179 7.72 25.48 0.65
CA PRO A 179 6.51 25.61 -0.17
C PRO A 179 5.42 26.39 0.57
N LYS A 180 4.78 27.33 -0.11
CA LYS A 180 3.70 28.18 0.44
C LYS A 180 2.41 27.40 0.73
N SER A 181 2.22 26.22 0.14
CA SER A 181 1.03 25.38 0.26
C SER A 181 1.42 23.92 0.45
N GLY A 182 0.46 23.09 0.85
CA GLY A 182 0.62 21.66 1.04
C GLY A 182 0.30 21.19 2.46
N PHE A 183 -0.11 19.94 2.59
CA PHE A 183 -0.39 19.30 3.87
C PHE A 183 0.92 18.99 4.63
N LYS A 184 0.81 18.68 5.93
CA LYS A 184 1.96 18.40 6.81
C LYS A 184 2.91 17.33 6.27
N ASN A 185 2.41 16.33 5.56
CA ASN A 185 3.20 15.21 5.03
C ASN A 185 3.68 15.41 3.58
N THR A 186 3.51 16.60 2.98
CA THR A 186 4.04 16.90 1.66
C THR A 186 5.49 17.37 1.73
N TYR A 187 6.23 17.23 0.64
CA TYR A 187 7.65 17.58 0.55
C TYR A 187 8.47 16.99 1.70
N ALA A 188 8.25 15.71 2.02
CA ALA A 188 8.89 15.09 3.16
C ALA A 188 9.61 13.81 2.76
N LYS A 189 10.81 13.61 3.33
CA LYS A 189 11.58 12.37 3.23
C LYS A 189 10.96 11.28 4.08
N LEU A 190 10.98 10.07 3.58
CA LEU A 190 10.74 8.87 4.35
C LEU A 190 11.90 8.68 5.36
N TRP A 191 11.74 7.73 6.27
CA TRP A 191 12.77 7.33 7.23
C TRP A 191 13.46 6.06 6.75
N TRP A 192 14.78 6.04 6.71
CA TRP A 192 15.52 4.85 6.27
C TRP A 192 15.30 3.64 7.20
N GLU A 193 15.29 3.89 8.50
CA GLU A 193 15.21 2.85 9.54
C GLU A 193 13.79 2.66 10.11
N LYS A 194 12.76 3.09 9.39
CA LYS A 194 11.35 2.88 9.77
C LYS A 194 10.55 2.37 8.58
N PRO A 195 9.38 1.74 8.82
CA PRO A 195 8.41 1.50 7.76
C PRO A 195 7.97 2.80 7.09
N ALA A 196 7.60 2.73 5.81
CA ALA A 196 7.02 3.87 5.09
C ALA A 196 5.67 4.28 5.67
N THR A 197 5.27 5.52 5.43
CA THR A 197 3.85 5.90 5.48
C THR A 197 3.11 5.21 4.32
N THR A 198 1.77 5.22 4.37
CA THR A 198 0.95 4.60 3.32
C THR A 198 1.38 5.04 1.92
N ILE A 199 1.74 4.08 1.08
CA ILE A 199 2.02 4.27 -0.34
C ILE A 199 0.68 4.48 -1.06
N THR A 200 0.51 5.68 -1.62
CA THR A 200 -0.69 6.08 -2.38
C THR A 200 -0.37 6.15 -3.87
N ARG A 201 -1.37 6.33 -4.72
CA ARG A 201 -1.16 6.57 -6.17
C ARG A 201 -0.20 7.73 -6.50
N ASN A 202 0.06 8.61 -5.54
CA ASN A 202 0.92 9.79 -5.70
C ASN A 202 2.31 9.61 -5.08
N PHE A 203 2.78 8.39 -4.84
CA PHE A 203 4.04 8.11 -4.15
C PHE A 203 5.31 8.59 -4.88
N ALA A 204 5.19 9.11 -6.09
CA ALA A 204 6.28 9.77 -6.81
C ALA A 204 6.08 11.30 -6.95
N CYS A 205 5.10 11.88 -6.21
CA CYS A 205 4.77 13.29 -6.24
C CYS A 205 5.00 13.94 -4.86
N PRO A 206 6.17 14.55 -4.60
CA PRO A 206 6.50 15.15 -3.30
C PRO A 206 5.52 16.22 -2.82
N SER A 207 4.87 16.94 -3.72
CA SER A 207 3.86 17.94 -3.37
C SER A 207 2.54 17.34 -2.85
N SER A 208 2.33 16.04 -3.00
CA SER A 208 1.09 15.36 -2.62
C SER A 208 1.26 14.39 -1.45
N SER A 209 2.47 13.90 -1.19
CA SER A 209 2.71 12.86 -0.18
C SER A 209 4.15 12.87 0.34
N ARG A 210 4.37 12.14 1.45
CA ARG A 210 5.71 11.81 1.94
C ARG A 210 6.27 10.67 1.07
N CYS A 211 7.03 11.02 0.04
CA CYS A 211 7.54 10.06 -0.95
C CYS A 211 8.96 10.37 -1.44
N ILE A 212 9.68 11.23 -0.73
CA ILE A 212 11.08 11.51 -1.06
C ILE A 212 11.92 10.38 -0.48
N HIS A 213 12.79 9.80 -1.33
CA HIS A 213 13.74 8.78 -0.91
C HIS A 213 14.72 9.36 0.13
N PRO A 214 14.92 8.71 1.28
CA PRO A 214 15.66 9.31 2.40
C PRO A 214 17.13 9.61 2.06
N ARG A 215 17.77 8.78 1.25
CA ARG A 215 19.20 8.91 0.90
C ARG A 215 19.46 9.59 -0.44
N ASP A 216 18.73 9.22 -1.51
CA ASP A 216 19.00 9.68 -2.87
C ASP A 216 18.42 11.07 -3.18
N SER A 217 17.67 11.68 -2.26
CA SER A 217 17.07 13.02 -2.40
C SER A 217 16.27 13.21 -3.70
N ARG A 218 15.47 12.21 -4.04
CA ARG A 218 14.54 12.16 -5.18
C ARG A 218 13.20 11.53 -4.77
N ALA A 219 12.23 11.61 -5.64
CA ALA A 219 10.99 10.83 -5.44
C ALA A 219 11.26 9.33 -5.67
N LEU A 220 10.40 8.47 -5.13
CA LEU A 220 10.50 7.02 -5.28
C LEU A 220 10.31 6.60 -6.75
N THR A 221 11.01 5.53 -7.14
CA THR A 221 10.78 4.81 -8.40
C THR A 221 9.53 3.93 -8.31
N ILE A 222 9.07 3.40 -9.44
CA ILE A 222 7.96 2.43 -9.47
C ILE A 222 8.34 1.17 -8.71
N ARG A 223 9.57 0.66 -8.91
CA ARG A 223 10.07 -0.52 -8.19
C ARG A 223 10.11 -0.32 -6.68
N GLU A 224 10.58 0.82 -6.21
CA GLU A 224 10.61 1.14 -4.78
C GLU A 224 9.19 1.19 -4.20
N GLY A 225 8.25 1.87 -4.88
CA GLY A 225 6.85 1.89 -4.47
C GLY A 225 6.22 0.50 -4.43
N ALA A 226 6.51 -0.34 -5.43
CA ALA A 226 6.04 -1.72 -5.49
C ALA A 226 6.60 -2.57 -4.34
N ARG A 227 7.89 -2.46 -4.03
CA ARG A 227 8.49 -3.16 -2.88
C ARG A 227 7.91 -2.71 -1.54
N LEU A 228 7.65 -1.42 -1.37
CA LEU A 228 7.00 -0.90 -0.16
C LEU A 228 5.55 -1.39 -0.02
N GLN A 229 4.95 -1.87 -1.09
CA GLN A 229 3.70 -2.64 -1.10
C GLN A 229 3.90 -4.16 -1.02
N SER A 230 5.15 -4.64 -0.90
CA SER A 230 5.53 -6.06 -0.90
C SER A 230 5.29 -6.83 -2.21
N PHE A 231 5.18 -6.15 -3.36
CA PHE A 231 5.13 -6.83 -4.65
C PHE A 231 6.47 -7.52 -4.95
N PRO A 232 6.43 -8.77 -5.48
CA PRO A 232 7.63 -9.42 -6.00
C PRO A 232 8.23 -8.64 -7.17
N ASP A 233 9.56 -8.69 -7.35
CA ASP A 233 10.26 -7.94 -8.38
C ASP A 233 9.98 -8.45 -9.81
N ASN A 234 9.55 -9.69 -9.94
CA ASN A 234 9.10 -10.27 -11.21
C ASN A 234 7.65 -9.89 -11.58
N TYR A 235 6.91 -9.21 -10.69
CA TYR A 235 5.58 -8.72 -11.02
C TYR A 235 5.67 -7.61 -12.07
N GLN A 236 4.94 -7.76 -13.16
CA GLN A 236 4.93 -6.81 -14.28
C GLN A 236 3.73 -5.87 -14.16
N PHE A 237 4.01 -4.59 -14.15
CA PHE A 237 3.00 -3.53 -14.25
C PHE A 237 2.90 -3.06 -15.69
N TYR A 238 1.69 -2.80 -16.18
CA TYR A 238 1.45 -2.39 -17.55
C TYR A 238 0.95 -0.95 -17.66
N GLY A 239 1.16 -0.35 -18.83
CA GLY A 239 0.71 1.01 -19.12
C GLY A 239 1.70 2.10 -18.75
N SER A 240 1.20 3.32 -18.63
CA SER A 240 2.02 4.49 -18.27
C SER A 240 2.45 4.46 -16.80
N ASP A 241 3.50 5.19 -16.46
CA ASP A 241 3.95 5.35 -15.06
C ASP A 241 2.83 5.83 -14.12
N CYS A 242 1.90 6.64 -14.62
CA CYS A 242 0.74 7.08 -13.84
C CYS A 242 -0.20 5.92 -13.52
N LEU A 243 -0.47 5.03 -14.48
CA LEU A 243 -1.28 3.83 -14.27
C LEU A 243 -0.59 2.83 -13.34
N LYS A 244 0.70 2.57 -13.53
CA LYS A 244 1.49 1.70 -12.65
C LYS A 244 1.46 2.19 -11.19
N ARG A 245 1.60 3.50 -10.97
CA ARG A 245 1.49 4.09 -9.63
C ARG A 245 0.07 3.97 -9.05
N LEU A 246 -0.95 4.08 -9.89
CA LEU A 246 -2.34 3.90 -9.48
C LEU A 246 -2.59 2.44 -9.05
N GLU A 247 -2.12 1.47 -9.82
CA GLU A 247 -2.21 0.04 -9.50
C GLU A 247 -1.53 -0.27 -8.17
N ILE A 248 -0.27 0.16 -8.00
CA ILE A 248 0.51 -0.05 -6.78
C ILE A 248 -0.18 0.61 -5.57
N GLY A 249 -0.60 1.87 -5.69
CA GLY A 249 -1.19 2.62 -4.59
C GLY A 249 -2.54 2.08 -4.12
N ASN A 250 -3.32 1.49 -5.03
CA ASN A 250 -4.63 0.92 -4.74
C ASN A 250 -4.60 -0.56 -4.34
N ALA A 251 -3.48 -1.23 -4.51
CA ALA A 251 -3.38 -2.66 -4.22
C ALA A 251 -3.53 -3.00 -2.74
N VAL A 252 -4.05 -4.18 -2.47
CA VAL A 252 -3.85 -4.88 -1.20
C VAL A 252 -2.43 -5.46 -1.22
N PRO A 253 -1.58 -5.18 -0.21
CA PRO A 253 -0.22 -5.67 -0.21
C PRO A 253 -0.16 -7.21 -0.30
N PRO A 254 0.66 -7.80 -1.21
CA PRO A 254 0.75 -9.24 -1.39
C PRO A 254 1.02 -10.04 -0.11
N LEU A 255 1.90 -9.60 0.79
CA LEU A 255 2.13 -10.28 2.07
C LEU A 255 0.87 -10.32 2.96
N LEU A 256 0.12 -9.21 3.05
CA LEU A 256 -1.15 -9.19 3.75
C LEU A 256 -2.18 -10.10 3.04
N SER A 257 -2.22 -10.08 1.72
CA SER A 257 -3.11 -10.94 0.93
C SER A 257 -2.82 -12.43 1.16
N VAL A 258 -1.55 -12.82 1.25
CA VAL A 258 -1.14 -14.20 1.57
C VAL A 258 -1.60 -14.60 2.98
N ALA A 259 -1.45 -13.72 3.97
CA ALA A 259 -1.91 -13.99 5.33
C ALA A 259 -3.43 -14.20 5.38
N LEU A 260 -4.21 -13.34 4.70
CA LEU A 260 -5.66 -13.46 4.60
C LEU A 260 -6.09 -14.71 3.83
N ALA A 261 -5.45 -15.01 2.70
CA ALA A 261 -5.77 -16.17 1.86
C ALA A 261 -5.56 -17.50 2.62
N LYS A 262 -4.50 -17.62 3.41
CA LYS A 262 -4.25 -18.79 4.25
C LYS A 262 -5.39 -19.04 5.25
N GLN A 263 -5.93 -18.00 5.87
CA GLN A 263 -7.07 -18.13 6.79
C GLN A 263 -8.37 -18.41 6.05
N MET A 264 -8.56 -17.81 4.87
CA MET A 264 -9.73 -18.09 4.03
C MET A 264 -9.77 -19.56 3.61
N LEU A 265 -8.65 -20.13 3.19
CA LEU A 265 -8.55 -21.56 2.83
C LEU A 265 -8.88 -22.45 4.02
N LYS A 266 -8.34 -22.18 5.22
CA LYS A 266 -8.66 -22.93 6.43
C LYS A 266 -10.17 -22.89 6.72
N ALA A 267 -10.79 -21.71 6.65
CA ALA A 267 -12.22 -21.57 6.89
C ALA A 267 -13.06 -22.34 5.87
N LEU A 268 -12.69 -22.34 4.59
CA LEU A 268 -13.36 -23.07 3.53
C LEU A 268 -13.19 -24.60 3.63
N ASP A 269 -12.11 -25.10 4.24
CA ASP A 269 -11.88 -26.54 4.44
C ASP A 269 -12.60 -27.10 5.67
N THR A 270 -12.93 -26.28 6.67
CA THR A 270 -13.68 -26.69 7.87
C THR A 270 -15.17 -26.97 7.60
N GLU A 271 -15.70 -26.57 6.44
CA GLU A 271 -17.09 -26.81 6.02
C GLU A 271 -17.27 -28.13 5.22
N LYS A 272 -16.25 -28.98 5.17
CA LYS A 272 -16.36 -30.35 4.61
C LYS A 272 -16.68 -31.35 5.71
#